data_c5449933bd60f7870cbf330f541fa4a4
#
_entry.id   c5449933bd60f7870cbf330f541fa4a4
#
_cell.length_a   1.000
_cell.length_b   1.000
_cell.length_c   1.000
_cell.angle_alpha   90.00
_cell.angle_beta   90.00
_cell.angle_gamma   90.00
#
_symmetry.space_group_name_H-M   'P 1'
#
loop_
_entity.id
_entity.type
_entity.pdbx_description
1 polymer ?
#
loop_
_entity_poly.entity_id
_entity_poly.type
_entity_poly.pdbx_seq_one_letter_code
_entity_poly.pdbx_strand_id
1 'polypeptide(L)'
;MKYLKRQIDKEFEAWKSSVEHKPLLVRGARQVGKSSAIRHLGESFPYFLEVNFERDKTVKEFFDGDLNVKFISEQLSAYFKVPVIPGKTLLFLDEIQACPNAIHSLWFFKEDYPELHVVAAGSLLEFALKDLSAYGVGRIRSMFVYPMSFDEFLYALGDDGLVSMKRNATSQKPLMNVFYERLVERFRSFLLIGGMPAAVAKYVDTNSYLEVDSVLSELKQTYIDDFVKYKAKVNPVLLRQTLFSVAHQVGSKFVFSQVEGGYTTAQVKNALEMLRDAGIIIPVWHTAANGIPLGAEINPKFVKYNLIDHGFLLNLLGIGDSTNSIVKELLVDNAADLVDKGSLTEMVAGLELLKYMSPNERHDLYYWQNLTRGTVSEVDYVLSRGIDIVPMEVKSGLRGSMASLYVFMEKEHIKYAIRCSLENFGEFVSPKGKKILVNPLYAISNLFSCGERLL
;
A
#
# COMPACT_ATOMS: atom_id res chain seq x y z
N MET A 1 0.82 -23.12 2.89
CA MET A 1 1.18 -21.89 3.65
C MET A 1 -0.05 -21.45 4.44
N LYS A 2 0.07 -21.23 5.73
CA LYS A 2 -1.04 -20.75 6.58
C LYS A 2 -1.39 -19.31 6.15
N TYR A 3 -2.68 -18.98 6.11
CA TYR A 3 -3.13 -17.61 5.81
C TYR A 3 -2.64 -16.64 6.89
N LEU A 4 -2.09 -15.50 6.47
CA LEU A 4 -1.69 -14.42 7.36
C LEU A 4 -2.84 -13.42 7.46
N LYS A 5 -3.30 -13.15 8.68
CA LYS A 5 -4.42 -12.26 8.96
C LYS A 5 -4.18 -10.86 8.39
N ARG A 6 -5.19 -10.33 7.69
CA ARG A 6 -5.12 -9.02 7.02
C ARG A 6 -6.16 -8.05 7.59
N GLN A 7 -5.87 -6.76 7.48
CA GLN A 7 -6.85 -5.72 7.84
C GLN A 7 -8.05 -5.73 6.91
N ILE A 8 -7.83 -6.02 5.63
CA ILE A 8 -8.87 -6.11 4.61
C ILE A 8 -9.93 -7.17 4.93
N ASP A 9 -9.62 -8.17 5.76
CA ASP A 9 -10.57 -9.23 6.14
C ASP A 9 -11.82 -8.64 6.80
N LYS A 10 -11.66 -7.60 7.61
CA LYS A 10 -12.79 -6.90 8.25
C LYS A 10 -13.69 -6.21 7.24
N GLU A 11 -13.10 -5.61 6.22
CA GLU A 11 -13.84 -4.94 5.15
C GLU A 11 -14.57 -5.95 4.27
N PHE A 12 -13.98 -7.11 4.03
CA PHE A 12 -14.61 -8.22 3.32
C PHE A 12 -15.79 -8.78 4.09
N GLU A 13 -15.68 -8.98 5.40
CA GLU A 13 -16.80 -9.43 6.24
C GLU A 13 -17.94 -8.38 6.30
N ALA A 14 -17.58 -7.10 6.39
CA ALA A 14 -18.56 -6.01 6.34
C ALA A 14 -19.27 -5.96 4.97
N TRP A 15 -18.54 -6.15 3.87
CA TRP A 15 -19.11 -6.24 2.53
C TRP A 15 -20.02 -7.46 2.37
N LYS A 16 -19.58 -8.63 2.82
CA LYS A 16 -20.37 -9.88 2.78
C LYS A 16 -21.70 -9.72 3.52
N SER A 17 -21.71 -9.03 4.66
CA SER A 17 -22.88 -8.84 5.51
C SER A 17 -23.81 -7.72 5.03
N SER A 18 -23.42 -6.96 4.00
CA SER A 18 -24.21 -5.84 3.48
C SER A 18 -25.36 -6.35 2.62
N VAL A 19 -26.58 -5.90 2.91
CA VAL A 19 -27.79 -6.25 2.14
C VAL A 19 -27.71 -5.71 0.69
N GLU A 20 -27.10 -4.54 0.52
CA GLU A 20 -26.94 -3.89 -0.78
C GLU A 20 -25.50 -4.00 -1.32
N HIS A 21 -24.86 -5.15 -1.13
CA HIS A 21 -23.51 -5.34 -1.64
C HIS A 21 -23.45 -5.18 -3.16
N LYS A 22 -22.36 -4.62 -3.64
CA LYS A 22 -22.03 -4.51 -5.06
C LYS A 22 -20.95 -5.54 -5.38
N PRO A 23 -20.83 -6.01 -6.63
CA PRO A 23 -19.65 -6.74 -7.07
C PRO A 23 -18.38 -6.01 -6.64
N LEU A 24 -17.43 -6.76 -6.09
CA LEU A 24 -16.23 -6.22 -5.50
C LEU A 24 -15.06 -6.37 -6.47
N LEU A 25 -14.35 -5.27 -6.72
CA LEU A 25 -13.16 -5.24 -7.53
C LEU A 25 -11.93 -5.01 -6.64
N VAL A 26 -11.16 -6.08 -6.39
CA VAL A 26 -9.99 -6.03 -5.52
C VAL A 26 -8.75 -5.66 -6.33
N ARG A 27 -8.19 -4.51 -6.02
CA ARG A 27 -7.09 -3.84 -6.74
C ARG A 27 -5.82 -3.81 -5.91
N GLY A 28 -4.69 -3.63 -6.54
CA GLY A 28 -3.38 -3.55 -5.89
C GLY A 28 -2.31 -4.28 -6.69
N ALA A 29 -1.05 -4.05 -6.34
CA ALA A 29 0.11 -4.62 -7.03
C ALA A 29 0.09 -6.16 -7.05
N ARG A 30 0.93 -6.73 -7.89
CA ARG A 30 1.14 -8.18 -7.93
C ARG A 30 1.73 -8.68 -6.59
N GLN A 31 1.33 -9.88 -6.17
CA GLN A 31 1.82 -10.58 -4.96
C GLN A 31 1.57 -9.89 -3.60
N VAL A 32 0.71 -8.86 -3.53
CA VAL A 32 0.30 -8.24 -2.26
C VAL A 32 -0.74 -9.05 -1.47
N GLY A 33 -1.14 -10.24 -1.98
CA GLY A 33 -2.01 -11.18 -1.27
C GLY A 33 -3.51 -11.06 -1.61
N LYS A 34 -3.90 -10.42 -2.72
CA LYS A 34 -5.32 -10.28 -3.14
C LYS A 34 -6.06 -11.61 -3.19
N SER A 35 -5.62 -12.53 -4.05
CA SER A 35 -6.28 -13.83 -4.25
C SER A 35 -6.28 -14.67 -2.98
N SER A 36 -5.22 -14.61 -2.15
CA SER A 36 -5.17 -15.30 -0.86
C SER A 36 -6.22 -14.78 0.12
N ALA A 37 -6.43 -13.45 0.20
CA ALA A 37 -7.44 -12.85 1.06
C ALA A 37 -8.87 -13.17 0.57
N ILE A 38 -9.09 -13.22 -0.75
CA ILE A 38 -10.39 -13.60 -1.32
C ILE A 38 -10.69 -15.09 -1.08
N ARG A 39 -9.69 -15.98 -1.21
CA ARG A 39 -9.86 -17.41 -0.89
C ARG A 39 -10.20 -17.59 0.59
N HIS A 40 -9.54 -16.84 1.47
CA HIS A 40 -9.85 -16.86 2.90
C HIS A 40 -11.29 -16.39 3.18
N LEU A 41 -11.75 -15.33 2.51
CA LEU A 41 -13.15 -14.93 2.56
C LEU A 41 -14.06 -16.07 2.06
N GLY A 42 -13.66 -16.78 0.99
CA GLY A 42 -14.38 -17.92 0.43
C GLY A 42 -14.65 -19.06 1.42
N GLU A 43 -13.74 -19.28 2.39
CA GLU A 43 -13.89 -20.27 3.47
C GLU A 43 -15.14 -19.98 4.35
N SER A 44 -15.61 -18.76 4.36
CA SER A 44 -16.79 -18.34 5.12
C SER A 44 -18.12 -18.54 4.38
N PHE A 45 -18.10 -18.99 3.11
CA PHE A 45 -19.29 -19.30 2.31
C PHE A 45 -19.51 -20.80 2.20
N PRO A 46 -20.78 -21.27 2.12
CA PRO A 46 -21.08 -22.67 1.84
C PRO A 46 -20.48 -23.20 0.53
N TYR A 47 -20.39 -22.34 -0.48
CA TYR A 47 -19.78 -22.67 -1.77
C TYR A 47 -18.83 -21.57 -2.21
N PHE A 48 -17.70 -21.96 -2.74
CA PHE A 48 -16.68 -21.08 -3.30
C PHE A 48 -16.33 -21.53 -4.71
N LEU A 49 -16.55 -20.66 -5.70
CA LEU A 49 -16.22 -20.91 -7.09
C LEU A 49 -15.17 -19.90 -7.56
N GLU A 50 -13.96 -20.38 -7.81
CA GLU A 50 -12.88 -19.59 -8.37
C GLU A 50 -12.73 -19.88 -9.87
N VAL A 51 -12.82 -18.83 -10.68
CA VAL A 51 -12.62 -18.83 -12.13
C VAL A 51 -11.37 -18.03 -12.46
N ASN A 52 -10.30 -18.68 -12.92
CA ASN A 52 -9.05 -17.99 -13.29
C ASN A 52 -8.90 -17.93 -14.82
N PHE A 53 -9.02 -16.74 -15.40
CA PHE A 53 -9.04 -16.51 -16.84
C PHE A 53 -7.69 -16.66 -17.53
N GLU A 54 -6.58 -16.69 -16.82
CA GLU A 54 -5.26 -17.00 -17.40
C GLU A 54 -5.02 -18.52 -17.45
N ARG A 55 -5.51 -19.25 -16.44
CA ARG A 55 -5.33 -20.69 -16.30
C ARG A 55 -6.29 -21.48 -17.21
N ASP A 56 -7.58 -21.08 -17.22
CA ASP A 56 -8.61 -21.72 -18.01
C ASP A 56 -9.16 -20.73 -19.05
N LYS A 57 -8.65 -20.87 -20.28
CA LYS A 57 -9.03 -19.98 -21.38
C LYS A 57 -10.41 -20.28 -21.94
N THR A 58 -10.91 -21.51 -21.78
CA THR A 58 -12.22 -21.94 -22.29
C THR A 58 -13.36 -21.18 -21.63
N VAL A 59 -13.22 -20.84 -20.34
CA VAL A 59 -14.28 -20.12 -19.61
C VAL A 59 -14.56 -18.72 -20.15
N LYS A 60 -13.66 -18.15 -20.98
CA LYS A 60 -13.89 -16.84 -21.62
C LYS A 60 -15.07 -16.90 -22.58
N GLU A 61 -15.32 -18.06 -23.22
CA GLU A 61 -16.41 -18.26 -24.15
C GLU A 61 -17.78 -18.09 -23.47
N PHE A 62 -17.89 -18.32 -22.15
CA PHE A 62 -19.13 -18.11 -21.39
C PHE A 62 -19.49 -16.62 -21.25
N PHE A 63 -18.52 -15.74 -21.49
CA PHE A 63 -18.68 -14.28 -21.46
C PHE A 63 -18.77 -13.67 -22.86
N ASP A 64 -18.81 -14.48 -23.92
CA ASP A 64 -19.01 -13.99 -25.27
C ASP A 64 -20.51 -13.82 -25.58
N GLY A 65 -20.83 -12.82 -26.40
CA GLY A 65 -22.22 -12.50 -26.78
C GLY A 65 -22.99 -11.72 -25.72
N ASP A 66 -24.26 -12.09 -25.50
CA ASP A 66 -25.12 -11.44 -24.51
C ASP A 66 -24.67 -11.80 -23.09
N LEU A 67 -24.38 -10.77 -22.27
CA LEU A 67 -23.91 -10.95 -20.90
C LEU A 67 -25.06 -11.25 -19.91
N ASN A 68 -25.83 -12.32 -20.19
CA ASN A 68 -26.83 -12.82 -19.24
C ASN A 68 -26.14 -13.53 -18.08
N VAL A 69 -25.96 -12.81 -16.98
CA VAL A 69 -25.17 -13.26 -15.82
C VAL A 69 -25.80 -14.46 -15.08
N LYS A 70 -27.12 -14.66 -15.18
CA LYS A 70 -27.76 -15.86 -14.61
C LYS A 70 -27.38 -17.09 -15.44
N PHE A 71 -27.47 -16.99 -16.77
CA PHE A 71 -27.06 -18.08 -17.66
C PHE A 71 -25.55 -18.35 -17.57
N ILE A 72 -24.73 -17.31 -17.51
CA ILE A 72 -23.27 -17.45 -17.25
C ILE A 72 -23.03 -18.20 -15.95
N SER A 73 -23.76 -17.87 -14.89
CA SER A 73 -23.65 -18.53 -13.58
C SER A 73 -24.03 -20.02 -13.65
N GLU A 74 -25.05 -20.37 -14.41
CA GLU A 74 -25.46 -21.76 -14.65
C GLU A 74 -24.36 -22.53 -15.41
N GLN A 75 -23.80 -21.94 -16.47
CA GLN A 75 -22.71 -22.53 -17.23
C GLN A 75 -21.46 -22.77 -16.37
N LEU A 76 -21.05 -21.77 -15.57
CA LEU A 76 -19.95 -21.89 -14.64
C LEU A 76 -20.21 -22.96 -13.59
N SER A 77 -21.44 -23.01 -13.04
CA SER A 77 -21.84 -24.04 -12.07
C SER A 77 -21.73 -25.45 -12.66
N ALA A 78 -22.21 -25.65 -13.90
CA ALA A 78 -22.14 -26.93 -14.58
C ALA A 78 -20.70 -27.34 -14.92
N TYR A 79 -19.90 -26.41 -15.42
CA TYR A 79 -18.52 -26.64 -15.84
C TYR A 79 -17.60 -27.01 -14.67
N PHE A 80 -17.65 -26.23 -13.59
CA PHE A 80 -16.83 -26.45 -12.40
C PHE A 80 -17.44 -27.43 -11.38
N LYS A 81 -18.69 -27.86 -11.59
CA LYS A 81 -19.44 -28.72 -10.66
C LYS A 81 -19.55 -28.15 -9.24
N VAL A 82 -19.65 -26.83 -9.15
CA VAL A 82 -19.84 -26.09 -7.91
C VAL A 82 -21.14 -25.29 -7.98
N PRO A 83 -22.09 -25.46 -7.05
CA PRO A 83 -23.34 -24.72 -7.07
C PRO A 83 -23.13 -23.20 -7.02
N VAL A 84 -23.79 -22.45 -7.88
CA VAL A 84 -23.85 -20.98 -7.83
C VAL A 84 -25.22 -20.57 -7.32
N ILE A 85 -25.33 -20.36 -6.00
CA ILE A 85 -26.57 -20.07 -5.30
C ILE A 85 -26.47 -18.68 -4.64
N PRO A 86 -27.41 -17.74 -4.92
CA PRO A 86 -27.45 -16.44 -4.26
C PRO A 86 -27.38 -16.54 -2.74
N GLY A 87 -26.57 -15.67 -2.12
CA GLY A 87 -26.36 -15.63 -0.67
C GLY A 87 -25.57 -16.81 -0.08
N LYS A 88 -25.25 -17.86 -0.87
CA LYS A 88 -24.49 -19.04 -0.41
C LYS A 88 -23.19 -19.26 -1.13
N THR A 89 -23.03 -18.69 -2.33
CA THR A 89 -21.83 -18.85 -3.14
C THR A 89 -21.07 -17.54 -3.23
N LEU A 90 -19.77 -17.60 -3.01
CA LEU A 90 -18.83 -16.57 -3.46
C LEU A 90 -18.30 -16.96 -4.83
N LEU A 91 -18.62 -16.16 -5.85
CA LEU A 91 -18.03 -16.27 -7.18
C LEU A 91 -16.80 -15.38 -7.26
N PHE A 92 -15.63 -15.98 -7.45
CA PHE A 92 -14.36 -15.27 -7.58
C PHE A 92 -13.84 -15.33 -9.02
N LEU A 93 -13.73 -14.17 -9.67
CA LEU A 93 -13.21 -13.98 -11.02
C LEU A 93 -11.76 -13.48 -10.91
N ASP A 94 -10.80 -14.41 -10.96
CA ASP A 94 -9.37 -14.13 -10.83
C ASP A 94 -8.72 -13.86 -12.19
N GLU A 95 -7.71 -12.97 -12.21
CA GLU A 95 -7.04 -12.45 -13.41
C GLU A 95 -8.04 -11.94 -14.46
N ILE A 96 -9.05 -11.19 -13.97
CA ILE A 96 -10.21 -10.76 -14.78
C ILE A 96 -9.81 -9.90 -15.99
N GLN A 97 -8.66 -9.19 -15.93
CA GLN A 97 -8.14 -8.41 -17.05
C GLN A 97 -7.89 -9.25 -18.33
N ALA A 98 -7.75 -10.57 -18.17
CA ALA A 98 -7.59 -11.48 -19.30
C ALA A 98 -8.90 -11.74 -20.07
N CYS A 99 -10.06 -11.27 -19.54
CA CYS A 99 -11.39 -11.36 -20.17
C CYS A 99 -12.15 -10.04 -20.01
N PRO A 100 -12.03 -9.08 -20.94
CA PRO A 100 -12.70 -7.78 -20.87
C PRO A 100 -14.22 -7.87 -20.67
N ASN A 101 -14.86 -8.84 -21.32
CA ASN A 101 -16.31 -9.08 -21.18
C ASN A 101 -16.69 -9.48 -19.75
N ALA A 102 -15.83 -10.20 -19.03
CA ALA A 102 -16.07 -10.50 -17.61
C ALA A 102 -16.01 -9.24 -16.74
N ILE A 103 -15.17 -8.24 -17.09
CA ILE A 103 -15.19 -6.95 -16.41
C ILE A 103 -16.54 -6.23 -16.64
N HIS A 104 -17.04 -6.23 -17.87
CA HIS A 104 -18.35 -5.66 -18.20
C HIS A 104 -19.49 -6.39 -17.48
N SER A 105 -19.41 -7.73 -17.34
CA SER A 105 -20.42 -8.52 -16.68
C SER A 105 -20.63 -8.14 -15.20
N LEU A 106 -19.65 -7.54 -14.53
CA LEU A 106 -19.78 -7.07 -13.14
C LEU A 106 -20.94 -6.07 -12.98
N TRP A 107 -21.19 -5.24 -13.99
CA TRP A 107 -22.34 -4.36 -13.97
C TRP A 107 -23.66 -5.15 -13.96
N PHE A 108 -23.79 -6.13 -14.87
CA PHE A 108 -25.01 -6.94 -14.98
C PHE A 108 -25.21 -7.82 -13.75
N PHE A 109 -24.15 -8.29 -13.09
CA PHE A 109 -24.29 -8.97 -11.79
C PHE A 109 -24.97 -8.08 -10.74
N LYS A 110 -24.69 -6.77 -10.72
CA LYS A 110 -25.38 -5.85 -9.80
C LYS A 110 -26.84 -5.62 -10.19
N GLU A 111 -27.16 -5.48 -11.47
CA GLU A 111 -28.50 -5.15 -11.93
C GLU A 111 -29.44 -6.37 -11.95
N ASP A 112 -28.96 -7.51 -12.47
CA ASP A 112 -29.79 -8.67 -12.81
C ASP A 112 -29.67 -9.82 -11.80
N TYR A 113 -28.61 -9.81 -10.96
CA TYR A 113 -28.36 -10.89 -10.00
C TYR A 113 -27.71 -10.36 -8.68
N PRO A 114 -28.32 -9.33 -8.05
CA PRO A 114 -27.71 -8.57 -6.95
C PRO A 114 -27.47 -9.39 -5.67
N GLU A 115 -28.16 -10.53 -5.49
CA GLU A 115 -28.00 -11.38 -4.31
C GLU A 115 -26.75 -12.30 -4.41
N LEU A 116 -26.14 -12.43 -5.57
CA LEU A 116 -24.92 -13.23 -5.73
C LEU A 116 -23.69 -12.41 -5.31
N HIS A 117 -22.89 -12.98 -4.43
CA HIS A 117 -21.62 -12.37 -4.05
C HIS A 117 -20.57 -12.62 -5.12
N VAL A 118 -20.13 -11.54 -5.78
CA VAL A 118 -19.14 -11.60 -6.85
C VAL A 118 -17.94 -10.75 -6.45
N VAL A 119 -16.74 -11.36 -6.49
CA VAL A 119 -15.46 -10.67 -6.28
C VAL A 119 -14.58 -10.90 -7.52
N ALA A 120 -13.98 -9.84 -8.00
CA ALA A 120 -13.02 -9.91 -9.09
C ALA A 120 -11.67 -9.34 -8.66
N ALA A 121 -10.58 -9.93 -9.16
CA ALA A 121 -9.22 -9.43 -8.94
C ALA A 121 -8.36 -9.63 -10.19
N GLY A 122 -7.28 -8.86 -10.25
CA GLY A 122 -6.28 -9.01 -11.28
C GLY A 122 -5.03 -8.18 -10.99
N SER A 123 -3.89 -8.63 -11.49
CA SER A 123 -2.61 -7.99 -11.24
C SER A 123 -2.34 -6.80 -12.18
N LEU A 124 -2.94 -6.80 -13.38
CA LEU A 124 -2.79 -5.77 -14.42
C LEU A 124 -4.12 -5.03 -14.69
N LEU A 125 -4.99 -5.06 -13.72
CA LEU A 125 -6.37 -4.58 -13.85
C LEU A 125 -6.46 -3.09 -14.21
N GLU A 126 -5.57 -2.24 -13.66
CA GLU A 126 -5.56 -0.80 -13.96
C GLU A 126 -5.42 -0.50 -15.45
N PHE A 127 -4.64 -1.33 -16.16
CA PHE A 127 -4.45 -1.18 -17.61
C PHE A 127 -5.70 -1.55 -18.39
N ALA A 128 -6.33 -2.66 -18.00
CA ALA A 128 -7.58 -3.09 -18.64
C ALA A 128 -8.69 -2.07 -18.40
N LEU A 129 -8.80 -1.50 -17.20
CA LEU A 129 -9.80 -0.50 -16.87
C LEU A 129 -9.62 0.82 -17.65
N LYS A 130 -8.39 1.23 -17.95
CA LYS A 130 -8.11 2.43 -18.77
C LYS A 130 -8.50 2.23 -20.24
N ASP A 131 -8.40 1.01 -20.75
CA ASP A 131 -8.73 0.69 -22.13
C ASP A 131 -10.25 0.51 -22.32
N LEU A 132 -11.04 0.44 -21.25
CA LEU A 132 -12.50 0.33 -21.29
C LEU A 132 -13.16 1.72 -21.21
N SER A 133 -14.03 2.01 -22.18
CA SER A 133 -14.73 3.31 -22.30
C SER A 133 -15.71 3.60 -21.15
N ALA A 134 -16.26 2.56 -20.55
CA ALA A 134 -17.08 2.62 -19.33
C ALA A 134 -17.11 1.24 -18.65
N TYR A 135 -16.78 1.20 -17.37
CA TYR A 135 -16.97 0.00 -16.55
C TYR A 135 -17.75 0.35 -15.29
N GLY A 136 -18.99 -0.14 -15.22
CA GLY A 136 -19.79 -0.22 -14.00
C GLY A 136 -19.79 0.98 -13.04
N VAL A 137 -19.73 2.23 -13.54
CA VAL A 137 -19.71 3.43 -12.70
C VAL A 137 -20.88 3.41 -11.71
N GLY A 138 -20.56 3.48 -10.41
CA GLY A 138 -21.56 3.45 -9.33
C GLY A 138 -22.12 2.04 -8.98
N ARG A 139 -21.83 1.00 -9.77
CA ARG A 139 -22.34 -0.37 -9.59
C ARG A 139 -21.30 -1.38 -9.09
N ILE A 140 -20.05 -1.01 -9.13
CA ILE A 140 -18.92 -1.83 -8.68
C ILE A 140 -18.25 -1.10 -7.50
N ARG A 141 -17.90 -1.84 -6.44
CA ARG A 141 -17.10 -1.33 -5.32
C ARG A 141 -15.64 -1.72 -5.52
N SER A 142 -14.73 -0.77 -5.52
CA SER A 142 -13.30 -1.05 -5.51
C SER A 142 -12.78 -1.18 -4.09
N MET A 143 -11.84 -2.11 -3.87
CA MET A 143 -11.03 -2.20 -2.65
C MET A 143 -9.56 -2.34 -3.00
N PHE A 144 -8.71 -1.55 -2.35
CA PHE A 144 -7.27 -1.52 -2.59
C PHE A 144 -6.53 -2.30 -1.51
N VAL A 145 -5.67 -3.23 -1.95
CA VAL A 145 -4.84 -4.07 -1.09
C VAL A 145 -3.38 -3.68 -1.29
N TYR A 146 -2.73 -3.37 -0.18
CA TYR A 146 -1.30 -3.05 -0.11
C TYR A 146 -0.51 -4.22 0.51
N PRO A 147 0.83 -4.20 0.49
CA PRO A 147 1.63 -5.09 1.34
C PRO A 147 1.22 -5.00 2.81
N MET A 148 1.59 -5.99 3.60
CA MET A 148 1.24 -6.06 5.02
C MET A 148 1.71 -4.82 5.78
N SER A 149 0.85 -4.32 6.68
CA SER A 149 1.20 -3.26 7.63
C SER A 149 2.01 -3.81 8.80
N PHE A 150 2.57 -2.92 9.60
CA PHE A 150 3.28 -3.33 10.81
C PHE A 150 2.37 -4.09 11.80
N ASP A 151 1.09 -3.71 11.94
CA ASP A 151 0.14 -4.47 12.77
C ASP A 151 -0.08 -5.89 12.22
N GLU A 152 -0.20 -6.04 10.90
CA GLU A 152 -0.34 -7.35 10.25
C GLU A 152 0.93 -8.20 10.39
N PHE A 153 2.10 -7.58 10.34
CA PHE A 153 3.38 -8.22 10.64
C PHE A 153 3.44 -8.73 12.08
N LEU A 154 3.02 -7.92 13.06
CA LEU A 154 2.93 -8.36 14.45
C LEU A 154 1.95 -9.53 14.63
N TYR A 155 0.78 -9.49 13.98
CA TYR A 155 -0.16 -10.62 13.99
C TYR A 155 0.44 -11.89 13.37
N ALA A 156 1.21 -11.75 12.31
CA ALA A 156 1.89 -12.89 11.69
C ALA A 156 2.92 -13.56 12.62
N LEU A 157 3.57 -12.76 13.48
CA LEU A 157 4.49 -13.24 14.51
C LEU A 157 3.81 -13.77 15.80
N GLY A 158 2.47 -13.65 15.91
CA GLY A 158 1.74 -13.99 17.13
C GLY A 158 1.86 -12.96 18.25
N ASP A 159 2.30 -11.75 17.94
CA ASP A 159 2.49 -10.65 18.90
C ASP A 159 1.18 -9.80 19.05
N ASP A 160 -0.02 -10.42 19.06
CA ASP A 160 -1.32 -9.74 19.19
C ASP A 160 -1.41 -8.87 20.45
N GLY A 161 -0.75 -9.30 21.54
CA GLY A 161 -0.65 -8.53 22.78
C GLY A 161 0.04 -7.18 22.59
N LEU A 162 1.12 -7.13 21.79
CA LEU A 162 1.83 -5.89 21.48
C LEU A 162 0.96 -4.92 20.68
N VAL A 163 0.17 -5.44 19.72
CA VAL A 163 -0.79 -4.62 18.95
C VAL A 163 -1.81 -3.98 19.90
N SER A 164 -2.34 -4.76 20.85
CA SER A 164 -3.31 -4.28 21.83
C SER A 164 -2.72 -3.23 22.76
N MET A 165 -1.50 -3.44 23.28
CA MET A 165 -0.79 -2.49 24.14
C MET A 165 -0.51 -1.18 23.38
N LYS A 166 0.00 -1.27 22.16
CA LYS A 166 0.27 -0.13 21.30
C LYS A 166 -0.98 0.71 21.03
N ARG A 167 -2.10 0.05 20.69
CA ARG A 167 -3.38 0.73 20.39
C ARG A 167 -3.95 1.48 21.57
N ASN A 168 -3.67 1.04 22.80
CA ASN A 168 -4.17 1.66 24.02
C ASN A 168 -3.22 2.74 24.60
N ALA A 169 -2.03 2.91 24.02
CA ALA A 169 -1.06 3.89 24.45
C ALA A 169 -1.42 5.30 23.93
N THR A 170 -1.13 6.32 24.72
CA THR A 170 -1.35 7.74 24.41
C THR A 170 -0.19 8.58 24.97
N SER A 171 -0.15 9.89 24.66
CA SER A 171 0.83 10.80 25.24
C SER A 171 0.74 10.90 26.77
N GLN A 172 -0.47 10.74 27.35
CA GLN A 172 -0.70 10.75 28.80
C GLN A 172 -0.46 9.37 29.43
N LYS A 173 -0.55 8.30 28.65
CA LYS A 173 -0.30 6.92 29.08
C LYS A 173 0.62 6.23 28.10
N PRO A 174 1.91 6.57 28.08
CA PRO A 174 2.87 5.95 27.17
C PRO A 174 3.08 4.46 27.50
N LEU A 175 3.71 3.75 26.62
CA LEU A 175 4.06 2.35 26.83
C LEU A 175 5.05 2.18 27.97
N MET A 176 4.89 1.10 28.74
CA MET A 176 5.94 0.65 29.66
C MET A 176 7.18 0.24 28.85
N ASN A 177 8.37 0.44 29.43
CA ASN A 177 9.64 0.29 28.72
C ASN A 177 9.81 -1.08 28.05
N VAL A 178 9.40 -2.15 28.71
CA VAL A 178 9.46 -3.52 28.17
C VAL A 178 8.67 -3.70 26.88
N PHE A 179 7.49 -3.09 26.75
CA PHE A 179 6.68 -3.15 25.53
C PHE A 179 7.21 -2.21 24.45
N TYR A 180 7.71 -1.05 24.85
CA TYR A 180 8.34 -0.08 23.98
C TYR A 180 9.57 -0.69 23.28
N GLU A 181 10.51 -1.26 24.05
CA GLU A 181 11.72 -1.87 23.52
C GLU A 181 11.38 -3.03 22.57
N ARG A 182 10.41 -3.87 22.94
CA ARG A 182 9.96 -4.97 22.09
C ARG A 182 9.35 -4.49 20.77
N LEU A 183 8.53 -3.45 20.80
CA LEU A 183 7.95 -2.87 19.58
C LEU A 183 9.01 -2.22 18.70
N VAL A 184 10.01 -1.56 19.28
CA VAL A 184 11.14 -1.00 18.52
C VAL A 184 11.95 -2.13 17.85
N GLU A 185 12.24 -3.21 18.57
CA GLU A 185 12.91 -4.40 18.01
C GLU A 185 12.13 -4.98 16.81
N ARG A 186 10.82 -5.22 16.99
CA ARG A 186 9.95 -5.73 15.92
C ARG A 186 9.85 -4.78 14.74
N PHE A 187 9.81 -3.48 14.99
CA PHE A 187 9.76 -2.48 13.92
C PHE A 187 11.06 -2.44 13.12
N ARG A 188 12.23 -2.59 13.77
CA ARG A 188 13.52 -2.72 13.09
C ARG A 188 13.54 -3.95 12.18
N SER A 189 13.05 -5.10 12.66
CA SER A 189 12.92 -6.30 11.81
C SER A 189 11.99 -6.03 10.62
N PHE A 190 10.84 -5.39 10.84
CA PHE A 190 9.91 -5.01 9.77
C PHE A 190 10.55 -4.09 8.74
N LEU A 191 11.38 -3.12 9.16
CA LEU A 191 12.11 -2.24 8.23
C LEU A 191 12.99 -3.01 7.24
N LEU A 192 13.55 -4.15 7.63
CA LEU A 192 14.41 -4.97 6.78
C LEU A 192 13.64 -5.97 5.92
N ILE A 193 12.57 -6.54 6.47
CA ILE A 193 11.78 -7.61 5.83
C ILE A 193 10.81 -7.04 4.80
N GLY A 194 10.21 -5.88 5.10
CA GLY A 194 9.09 -5.36 4.34
C GLY A 194 7.75 -5.99 4.73
N GLY A 195 6.72 -5.61 3.97
CA GLY A 195 5.36 -6.10 4.14
C GLY A 195 4.89 -7.04 3.02
N MET A 196 5.76 -7.47 2.09
CA MET A 196 5.34 -8.43 1.07
C MET A 196 4.96 -9.76 1.73
N PRO A 197 3.70 -10.28 1.52
CA PRO A 197 3.20 -11.43 2.27
C PRO A 197 4.09 -12.66 2.21
N ALA A 198 4.71 -12.95 1.05
CA ALA A 198 5.62 -14.07 0.89
C ALA A 198 6.91 -13.90 1.72
N ALA A 199 7.44 -12.67 1.80
CA ALA A 199 8.62 -12.33 2.60
C ALA A 199 8.31 -12.46 4.11
N VAL A 200 7.16 -11.92 4.54
CA VAL A 200 6.71 -12.04 5.94
C VAL A 200 6.49 -13.50 6.32
N ALA A 201 5.79 -14.28 5.49
CA ALA A 201 5.56 -15.70 5.73
C ALA A 201 6.88 -16.49 5.86
N LYS A 202 7.83 -16.20 4.95
CA LYS A 202 9.15 -16.83 4.99
C LYS A 202 9.88 -16.50 6.30
N TYR A 203 9.83 -15.25 6.75
CA TYR A 203 10.43 -14.85 8.03
C TYR A 203 9.78 -15.54 9.23
N VAL A 204 8.44 -15.63 9.24
CA VAL A 204 7.69 -16.34 10.31
C VAL A 204 8.11 -17.81 10.38
N ASP A 205 8.28 -18.46 9.22
CA ASP A 205 8.61 -19.88 9.15
C ASP A 205 10.09 -20.18 9.52
N THR A 206 11.02 -19.28 9.17
CA THR A 206 12.47 -19.56 9.23
C THR A 206 13.26 -18.68 10.19
N ASN A 207 12.72 -17.54 10.58
CA ASN A 207 13.41 -16.46 11.31
C ASN A 207 14.75 -16.05 10.65
N SER A 208 14.83 -16.14 9.32
CA SER A 208 16.05 -15.92 8.55
C SER A 208 15.89 -14.77 7.56
N TYR A 209 16.72 -13.72 7.69
CA TYR A 209 16.76 -12.62 6.74
C TYR A 209 17.30 -13.04 5.37
N LEU A 210 18.18 -14.05 5.32
CA LEU A 210 18.71 -14.59 4.06
C LEU A 210 17.60 -15.26 3.24
N GLU A 211 16.74 -16.03 3.88
CA GLU A 211 15.61 -16.69 3.23
C GLU A 211 14.59 -15.66 2.73
N VAL A 212 14.37 -14.59 3.49
CA VAL A 212 13.52 -13.45 3.08
C VAL A 212 14.07 -12.78 1.83
N ASP A 213 15.38 -12.58 1.79
CA ASP A 213 16.04 -11.91 0.68
C ASP A 213 15.98 -12.69 -0.62
N SER A 214 16.06 -14.03 -0.54
CA SER A 214 15.80 -14.92 -1.67
C SER A 214 14.39 -14.67 -2.24
N VAL A 215 13.36 -14.60 -1.37
CA VAL A 215 11.97 -14.33 -1.78
C VAL A 215 11.84 -12.94 -2.42
N LEU A 216 12.48 -11.92 -1.87
CA LEU A 216 12.45 -10.56 -2.43
C LEU A 216 13.17 -10.49 -3.78
N SER A 217 14.23 -11.27 -3.96
CA SER A 217 14.96 -11.37 -5.24
C SER A 217 14.12 -12.05 -6.33
N GLU A 218 13.37 -13.10 -5.99
CA GLU A 218 12.39 -13.73 -6.89
C GLU A 218 11.26 -12.77 -7.26
N LEU A 219 10.80 -11.98 -6.28
CA LEU A 219 9.79 -10.95 -6.52
C LEU A 219 10.30 -9.87 -7.47
N LYS A 220 11.53 -9.38 -7.25
CA LYS A 220 12.20 -8.42 -8.14
C LYS A 220 12.25 -8.93 -9.56
N GLN A 221 12.69 -10.17 -9.76
CA GLN A 221 12.75 -10.77 -11.07
C GLN A 221 11.36 -10.88 -11.71
N THR A 222 10.35 -11.28 -10.93
CA THR A 222 8.96 -11.36 -11.39
C THR A 222 8.44 -10.01 -11.92
N TYR A 223 8.71 -8.91 -11.21
CA TYR A 223 8.30 -7.57 -11.67
C TYR A 223 9.04 -7.16 -12.96
N ILE A 224 10.35 -7.43 -13.04
CA ILE A 224 11.15 -7.11 -14.23
C ILE A 224 10.67 -7.91 -15.44
N ASP A 225 10.39 -9.20 -15.28
CA ASP A 225 9.89 -10.08 -16.36
C ASP A 225 8.50 -9.63 -16.84
N ASP A 226 7.66 -9.15 -15.92
CA ASP A 226 6.34 -8.63 -16.28
C ASP A 226 6.41 -7.35 -17.14
N PHE A 227 7.51 -6.60 -17.12
CA PHE A 227 7.67 -5.41 -17.97
C PHE A 227 7.57 -5.71 -19.45
N VAL A 228 7.90 -6.94 -19.89
CA VAL A 228 7.72 -7.38 -21.27
C VAL A 228 6.25 -7.36 -21.70
N LYS A 229 5.30 -7.55 -20.76
CA LYS A 229 3.87 -7.48 -21.04
C LYS A 229 3.42 -6.07 -21.47
N TYR A 230 4.19 -5.05 -21.08
CA TYR A 230 3.91 -3.63 -21.39
C TYR A 230 4.60 -3.11 -22.65
N LYS A 231 5.37 -3.96 -23.37
CA LYS A 231 6.20 -3.54 -24.51
C LYS A 231 5.46 -2.77 -25.63
N ALA A 232 4.16 -2.99 -25.77
CA ALA A 232 3.34 -2.26 -26.73
C ALA A 232 3.12 -0.77 -26.34
N LYS A 233 3.24 -0.43 -25.05
CA LYS A 233 3.00 0.92 -24.51
C LYS A 233 4.29 1.63 -24.11
N VAL A 234 5.26 0.89 -23.51
CA VAL A 234 6.55 1.45 -23.02
C VAL A 234 7.67 0.44 -23.23
N ASN A 235 8.88 0.93 -23.53
CA ASN A 235 10.09 0.10 -23.62
C ASN A 235 10.39 -0.56 -22.24
N PRO A 236 10.49 -1.90 -22.16
CA PRO A 236 10.79 -2.62 -20.92
C PRO A 236 12.12 -2.20 -20.26
N VAL A 237 13.13 -1.84 -21.06
CA VAL A 237 14.42 -1.35 -20.55
C VAL A 237 14.23 -0.01 -19.83
N LEU A 238 13.45 0.90 -20.40
CA LEU A 238 13.11 2.17 -19.77
C LEU A 238 12.34 1.97 -18.45
N LEU A 239 11.36 1.04 -18.42
CA LEU A 239 10.64 0.72 -17.19
C LEU A 239 11.59 0.24 -16.10
N ARG A 240 12.52 -0.66 -16.43
CA ARG A 240 13.52 -1.15 -15.49
C ARG A 240 14.41 0.00 -14.98
N GLN A 241 14.98 0.81 -15.87
CA GLN A 241 15.86 1.93 -15.50
C GLN A 241 15.10 2.98 -14.66
N THR A 242 13.82 3.24 -15.00
CA THR A 242 12.96 4.14 -14.21
C THR A 242 12.71 3.59 -12.82
N LEU A 243 12.44 2.29 -12.67
CA LEU A 243 12.24 1.64 -11.36
C LEU A 243 13.49 1.77 -10.48
N PHE A 244 14.69 1.49 -11.03
CA PHE A 244 15.96 1.66 -10.29
C PHE A 244 16.21 3.13 -9.94
N SER A 245 15.94 4.04 -10.86
CA SER A 245 16.07 5.48 -10.61
C SER A 245 15.14 5.97 -9.51
N VAL A 246 13.90 5.44 -9.43
CA VAL A 246 12.98 5.70 -8.31
C VAL A 246 13.57 5.19 -7.00
N ALA A 247 14.12 3.97 -6.97
CA ALA A 247 14.72 3.40 -5.77
C ALA A 247 15.88 4.28 -5.23
N HIS A 248 16.72 4.80 -6.11
CA HIS A 248 17.82 5.69 -5.74
C HIS A 248 17.39 7.10 -5.33
N GLN A 249 16.17 7.52 -5.66
CA GLN A 249 15.66 8.88 -5.39
C GLN A 249 14.56 8.89 -4.30
N VAL A 250 14.31 7.79 -3.61
CA VAL A 250 13.34 7.74 -2.50
C VAL A 250 13.66 8.83 -1.46
N GLY A 251 12.63 9.52 -0.96
CA GLY A 251 12.76 10.64 -0.02
C GLY A 251 13.15 11.97 -0.66
N SER A 252 13.45 11.99 -1.97
CA SER A 252 13.85 13.21 -2.68
C SER A 252 12.89 13.52 -3.82
N LYS A 253 12.82 14.80 -4.21
CA LYS A 253 12.13 15.20 -5.43
C LYS A 253 12.70 14.44 -6.62
N PHE A 254 11.84 13.81 -7.42
CA PHE A 254 12.27 13.02 -8.57
C PHE A 254 12.89 13.90 -9.67
N VAL A 255 14.09 13.54 -10.10
CA VAL A 255 14.86 14.21 -11.16
C VAL A 255 14.89 13.32 -12.41
N PHE A 256 14.14 13.71 -13.42
CA PHE A 256 13.95 12.92 -14.65
C PHE A 256 15.26 12.63 -15.41
N SER A 257 16.22 13.56 -15.37
CA SER A 257 17.52 13.41 -16.06
C SER A 257 18.45 12.39 -15.41
N GLN A 258 18.12 11.89 -14.22
CA GLN A 258 18.88 10.82 -13.55
C GLN A 258 18.45 9.42 -14.00
N VAL A 259 17.43 9.29 -14.86
CA VAL A 259 17.10 8.01 -15.48
C VAL A 259 18.10 7.74 -16.60
N GLU A 260 18.87 6.67 -16.44
CA GLU A 260 19.92 6.27 -17.39
C GLU A 260 19.31 5.93 -18.77
N GLY A 261 20.10 6.18 -19.85
CA GLY A 261 19.77 5.78 -21.22
C GLY A 261 19.34 6.91 -22.15
N GLY A 262 19.44 8.18 -21.72
CA GLY A 262 19.22 9.35 -22.60
C GLY A 262 17.77 9.55 -23.04
N TYR A 263 16.81 9.11 -22.25
CA TYR A 263 15.38 9.24 -22.53
C TYR A 263 14.86 10.67 -22.29
N THR A 264 13.86 11.04 -23.08
CA THR A 264 13.16 12.32 -22.89
C THR A 264 12.31 12.31 -21.64
N THR A 265 12.08 13.50 -21.07
CA THR A 265 11.17 13.66 -19.90
C THR A 265 9.78 13.08 -20.16
N ALA A 266 9.26 13.15 -21.39
CA ALA A 266 7.96 12.59 -21.75
C ALA A 266 7.97 11.05 -21.66
N GLN A 267 9.03 10.41 -22.15
CA GLN A 267 9.19 8.95 -22.06
C GLN A 267 9.29 8.46 -20.62
N VAL A 268 10.08 9.16 -19.79
CA VAL A 268 10.23 8.83 -18.36
C VAL A 268 8.89 9.03 -17.62
N LYS A 269 8.14 10.10 -17.91
CA LYS A 269 6.79 10.31 -17.33
C LYS A 269 5.85 9.15 -17.67
N ASN A 270 5.82 8.71 -18.93
CA ASN A 270 5.02 7.55 -19.34
C ASN A 270 5.44 6.28 -18.58
N ALA A 271 6.74 6.05 -18.40
CA ALA A 271 7.25 4.91 -17.63
C ALA A 271 6.82 4.99 -16.14
N LEU A 272 6.89 6.18 -15.53
CA LEU A 272 6.40 6.39 -14.15
C LEU A 272 4.89 6.16 -14.03
N GLU A 273 4.09 6.62 -14.99
CA GLU A 273 2.65 6.33 -15.01
C GLU A 273 2.38 4.83 -15.09
N MET A 274 3.14 4.10 -15.93
CA MET A 274 3.02 2.65 -16.03
C MET A 274 3.37 1.95 -14.72
N LEU A 275 4.47 2.33 -14.06
CA LEU A 275 4.86 1.77 -12.77
C LEU A 275 3.85 2.09 -11.66
N ARG A 276 3.25 3.30 -11.69
CA ARG A 276 2.17 3.70 -10.78
C ARG A 276 0.90 2.88 -11.01
N ASP A 277 0.51 2.66 -12.26
CA ASP A 277 -0.65 1.86 -12.61
C ASP A 277 -0.45 0.38 -12.25
N ALA A 278 0.76 -0.14 -12.41
CA ALA A 278 1.13 -1.47 -11.90
C ALA A 278 1.14 -1.54 -10.36
N GLY A 279 1.01 -0.40 -9.68
CA GLY A 279 1.03 -0.30 -8.22
C GLY A 279 2.41 -0.49 -7.60
N ILE A 280 3.49 -0.42 -8.41
CA ILE A 280 4.87 -0.64 -7.96
C ILE A 280 5.43 0.62 -7.28
N ILE A 281 5.01 1.80 -7.75
CA ILE A 281 5.39 3.09 -7.17
C ILE A 281 4.17 3.90 -6.73
N ILE A 282 4.39 4.74 -5.74
CA ILE A 282 3.37 5.59 -5.10
C ILE A 282 3.87 7.03 -5.12
N PRO A 283 3.18 7.96 -5.79
CA PRO A 283 3.56 9.35 -5.77
C PRO A 283 3.27 9.99 -4.42
N VAL A 284 4.16 10.89 -4.00
CA VAL A 284 3.96 11.83 -2.89
C VAL A 284 4.00 13.22 -3.50
N TRP A 285 2.85 13.90 -3.50
CA TRP A 285 2.66 15.16 -4.20
C TRP A 285 3.03 16.37 -3.34
N HIS A 286 3.71 17.33 -3.92
CA HIS A 286 3.85 18.63 -3.27
C HIS A 286 2.50 19.34 -3.23
N THR A 287 2.15 19.88 -2.06
CA THR A 287 0.98 20.76 -1.89
C THR A 287 1.39 22.07 -1.23
N ALA A 288 0.74 23.18 -1.57
CA ALA A 288 0.91 24.46 -0.88
C ALA A 288 0.31 24.43 0.53
N ALA A 289 -0.67 23.55 0.76
CA ALA A 289 -1.31 23.31 2.04
C ALA A 289 -1.84 24.60 2.72
N ASN A 290 -2.54 25.44 1.96
CA ASN A 290 -3.20 26.64 2.49
C ASN A 290 -4.67 26.37 2.85
N GLY A 291 -5.23 25.25 2.37
CA GLY A 291 -6.61 24.84 2.60
C GLY A 291 -6.86 23.38 2.24
N ILE A 292 -8.11 22.93 2.35
CA ILE A 292 -8.58 21.63 1.94
C ILE A 292 -9.50 21.77 0.71
N PRO A 293 -9.53 20.77 -0.18
CA PRO A 293 -8.74 19.54 -0.17
C PRO A 293 -7.27 19.78 -0.55
N LEU A 294 -6.34 19.03 0.07
CA LEU A 294 -4.89 19.19 -0.17
C LEU A 294 -4.51 19.00 -1.64
N GLY A 295 -5.26 18.15 -2.34
CA GLY A 295 -5.07 17.88 -3.76
C GLY A 295 -5.37 19.06 -4.70
N ALA A 296 -6.09 20.09 -4.23
CA ALA A 296 -6.40 21.28 -5.05
C ALA A 296 -5.18 22.17 -5.31
N GLU A 297 -4.15 22.08 -4.47
CA GLU A 297 -2.96 22.93 -4.53
C GLU A 297 -1.68 22.16 -4.88
N ILE A 298 -1.82 21.04 -5.63
CA ILE A 298 -0.69 20.22 -6.08
C ILE A 298 0.18 21.00 -7.08
N ASN A 299 1.51 20.95 -6.88
CA ASN A 299 2.46 21.34 -7.90
C ASN A 299 3.05 20.10 -8.59
N PRO A 300 2.60 19.75 -9.81
CA PRO A 300 3.01 18.52 -10.49
C PRO A 300 4.49 18.48 -10.92
N LYS A 301 5.21 19.60 -10.81
CA LYS A 301 6.66 19.68 -11.06
C LYS A 301 7.47 19.18 -9.86
N PHE A 302 6.83 19.04 -8.71
CA PHE A 302 7.44 18.61 -7.46
C PHE A 302 6.72 17.36 -6.99
N VAL A 303 7.31 16.21 -7.28
CA VAL A 303 6.81 14.91 -6.87
C VAL A 303 7.96 14.06 -6.37
N LYS A 304 7.73 13.35 -5.26
CA LYS A 304 8.57 12.25 -4.78
C LYS A 304 7.87 10.94 -5.12
N TYR A 305 8.61 9.84 -5.16
CA TYR A 305 8.04 8.52 -5.36
C TYR A 305 8.53 7.57 -4.27
N ASN A 306 7.60 6.86 -3.66
CA ASN A 306 7.86 5.71 -2.82
C ASN A 306 7.71 4.43 -3.64
N LEU A 307 8.46 3.38 -3.32
CA LEU A 307 8.14 2.02 -3.77
C LEU A 307 6.98 1.45 -2.95
N ILE A 308 6.32 0.44 -3.48
CA ILE A 308 5.19 -0.22 -2.81
C ILE A 308 5.60 -0.91 -1.49
N ASP A 309 6.87 -1.28 -1.36
CA ASP A 309 7.39 -2.02 -0.22
C ASP A 309 8.86 -1.66 0.06
N HIS A 310 9.20 -1.52 1.34
CA HIS A 310 10.53 -1.10 1.76
C HIS A 310 11.55 -2.25 1.80
N GLY A 311 11.12 -3.49 2.06
CA GLY A 311 11.97 -4.65 1.89
C GLY A 311 12.37 -4.84 0.42
N PHE A 312 11.42 -4.62 -0.48
CA PHE A 312 11.67 -4.61 -1.92
C PHE A 312 12.63 -3.47 -2.33
N LEU A 313 12.51 -2.26 -1.74
CA LEU A 313 13.48 -1.17 -1.95
C LEU A 313 14.89 -1.60 -1.57
N LEU A 314 15.07 -2.16 -0.38
CA LEU A 314 16.38 -2.59 0.10
C LEU A 314 17.01 -3.65 -0.81
N ASN A 315 16.21 -4.61 -1.31
CA ASN A 315 16.68 -5.62 -2.26
C ASN A 315 17.03 -5.00 -3.63
N LEU A 316 16.29 -4.01 -4.12
CA LEU A 316 16.64 -3.28 -5.36
C LEU A 316 17.98 -2.53 -5.23
N LEU A 317 18.25 -1.97 -4.05
CA LEU A 317 19.52 -1.25 -3.77
C LEU A 317 20.69 -2.19 -3.46
N GLY A 318 20.51 -3.51 -3.56
CA GLY A 318 21.56 -4.50 -3.34
C GLY A 318 21.89 -4.77 -1.86
N ILE A 319 21.04 -4.30 -0.93
CA ILE A 319 21.16 -4.64 0.51
C ILE A 319 20.55 -6.03 0.73
N GLY A 320 20.98 -7.01 -0.03
CA GLY A 320 20.38 -8.34 -0.04
C GLY A 320 21.29 -9.45 -0.47
N ASP A 321 22.44 -9.13 -1.04
CA ASP A 321 23.38 -10.16 -1.47
C ASP A 321 23.87 -11.01 -0.30
N SER A 322 24.10 -12.29 -0.56
CA SER A 322 24.45 -13.34 0.41
C SER A 322 25.61 -12.98 1.36
N THR A 323 26.46 -12.03 0.99
CA THR A 323 27.51 -11.45 1.83
C THR A 323 26.96 -10.49 2.90
N ASN A 324 25.71 -10.02 2.75
CA ASN A 324 25.10 -8.98 3.58
C ASN A 324 24.05 -9.51 4.59
N SER A 325 23.81 -10.81 4.68
CA SER A 325 22.89 -11.38 5.69
C SER A 325 23.38 -11.09 7.11
N ILE A 326 24.71 -11.17 7.34
CA ILE A 326 25.36 -10.77 8.59
C ILE A 326 25.21 -9.26 8.82
N VAL A 327 25.25 -8.45 7.75
CA VAL A 327 25.02 -7.01 7.82
C VAL A 327 23.57 -6.69 8.22
N LYS A 328 22.57 -7.47 7.76
CA LYS A 328 21.18 -7.30 8.19
C LYS A 328 20.98 -7.60 9.68
N GLU A 329 21.57 -8.65 10.21
CA GLU A 329 21.55 -8.94 11.65
C GLU A 329 22.23 -7.82 12.46
N LEU A 330 23.37 -7.32 12.01
CA LEU A 330 24.06 -6.19 12.62
C LEU A 330 23.25 -4.87 12.52
N LEU A 331 22.43 -4.70 11.46
CA LEU A 331 21.57 -3.54 11.28
C LEU A 331 20.33 -3.58 12.18
N VAL A 332 19.84 -4.76 12.59
CA VAL A 332 18.81 -4.88 13.63
C VAL A 332 19.34 -4.38 14.97
N ASP A 333 20.57 -4.75 15.31
CA ASP A 333 21.21 -4.35 16.56
C ASP A 333 21.70 -2.89 16.52
N ASN A 334 22.20 -2.42 15.38
CA ASN A 334 22.75 -1.09 15.17
C ASN A 334 22.08 -0.39 13.97
N ALA A 335 20.76 -0.20 14.03
CA ALA A 335 20.02 0.56 13.00
C ALA A 335 20.61 1.97 12.74
N ALA A 336 21.72 2.31 13.42
CA ALA A 336 22.50 3.53 13.24
C ALA A 336 23.20 3.63 11.89
N ASP A 337 23.51 2.54 11.21
CA ASP A 337 24.48 2.52 10.11
C ASP A 337 23.89 2.31 8.71
N LEU A 338 22.54 2.30 8.57
CA LEU A 338 21.91 2.36 7.25
C LEU A 338 22.19 3.72 6.60
N VAL A 339 22.82 3.71 5.45
CA VAL A 339 22.94 4.90 4.59
C VAL A 339 21.51 5.35 4.22
N ASP A 340 21.21 6.65 4.34
CA ASP A 340 19.89 7.23 4.06
C ASP A 340 18.72 6.73 4.93
N LYS A 341 18.94 6.50 6.22
CA LYS A 341 17.88 6.18 7.17
C LYS A 341 16.66 7.10 7.11
N GLY A 342 16.89 8.38 6.87
CA GLY A 342 15.83 9.37 6.77
C GLY A 342 14.83 8.99 5.69
N SER A 343 15.31 8.74 4.48
CA SER A 343 14.49 8.42 3.30
C SER A 343 13.73 7.10 3.44
N LEU A 344 14.38 6.05 3.98
CA LEU A 344 13.72 4.77 4.24
C LEU A 344 12.60 4.94 5.28
N THR A 345 12.89 5.64 6.37
CA THR A 345 11.91 5.84 7.46
C THR A 345 10.75 6.71 7.02
N GLU A 346 11.02 7.76 6.23
CA GLU A 346 10.00 8.60 5.59
C GLU A 346 9.10 7.74 4.69
N MET A 347 9.69 6.92 3.81
CA MET A 347 8.93 6.02 2.93
C MET A 347 8.05 5.07 3.74
N VAL A 348 8.57 4.42 4.77
CA VAL A 348 7.80 3.48 5.62
C VAL A 348 6.64 4.20 6.29
N ALA A 349 6.85 5.41 6.81
CA ALA A 349 5.79 6.21 7.40
C ALA A 349 4.67 6.48 6.38
N GLY A 350 5.00 6.88 5.16
CA GLY A 350 4.02 7.09 4.09
C GLY A 350 3.29 5.82 3.68
N LEU A 351 3.97 4.69 3.60
CA LEU A 351 3.35 3.40 3.31
C LEU A 351 2.38 2.97 4.42
N GLU A 352 2.78 3.13 5.69
CA GLU A 352 1.90 2.84 6.82
C GLU A 352 0.68 3.77 6.84
N LEU A 353 0.81 5.05 6.53
CA LEU A 353 -0.34 5.95 6.39
C LEU A 353 -1.36 5.38 5.38
N LEU A 354 -0.93 5.00 4.17
CA LEU A 354 -1.81 4.45 3.13
C LEU A 354 -2.51 3.16 3.55
N LYS A 355 -1.80 2.28 4.25
CA LYS A 355 -2.32 0.97 4.68
C LYS A 355 -3.44 1.08 5.72
N TYR A 356 -3.50 2.19 6.46
CA TYR A 356 -4.53 2.43 7.48
C TYR A 356 -5.66 3.37 7.03
N MET A 357 -5.54 4.00 5.85
CA MET A 357 -6.64 4.73 5.21
C MET A 357 -7.73 3.78 4.72
N SER A 358 -8.88 4.32 4.34
CA SER A 358 -9.99 3.53 3.79
C SER A 358 -9.56 2.73 2.57
N PRO A 359 -9.76 1.41 2.51
CA PRO A 359 -9.42 0.64 1.32
C PRO A 359 -10.39 0.85 0.15
N ASN A 360 -11.49 1.60 0.34
CA ASN A 360 -12.53 1.77 -0.66
C ASN A 360 -12.19 2.78 -1.76
N GLU A 361 -11.09 3.50 -1.59
CA GLU A 361 -10.60 4.48 -2.56
C GLU A 361 -9.07 4.47 -2.61
N ARG A 362 -8.51 5.00 -3.69
CA ARG A 362 -7.07 5.19 -3.81
C ARG A 362 -6.71 6.54 -3.20
N HIS A 363 -5.87 6.51 -2.18
CA HIS A 363 -5.40 7.73 -1.51
C HIS A 363 -4.10 8.24 -2.12
N ASP A 364 -3.94 9.57 -2.10
CA ASP A 364 -2.69 10.26 -2.42
C ASP A 364 -1.97 10.66 -1.13
N LEU A 365 -0.63 10.69 -1.19
CA LEU A 365 0.22 11.25 -0.16
C LEU A 365 0.67 12.66 -0.54
N TYR A 366 0.81 13.52 0.44
CA TYR A 366 1.21 14.91 0.23
C TYR A 366 2.38 15.28 1.13
N TYR A 367 3.29 16.11 0.61
CA TYR A 367 4.35 16.75 1.36
C TYR A 367 4.35 18.24 1.10
N TRP A 368 5.05 19.02 1.92
CA TRP A 368 5.21 20.44 1.70
C TRP A 368 6.68 20.81 1.64
N GLN A 369 7.01 21.72 0.73
CA GLN A 369 8.34 22.30 0.62
C GLN A 369 8.21 23.80 0.39
N ASN A 370 9.04 24.59 1.08
CA ASN A 370 9.15 26.02 0.79
C ASN A 370 9.88 26.20 -0.55
N LEU A 371 9.16 26.80 -1.51
CA LEU A 371 9.67 27.03 -2.87
C LEU A 371 10.38 28.39 -3.02
N THR A 372 10.51 29.18 -1.95
CA THR A 372 11.22 30.46 -1.97
C THR A 372 12.73 30.23 -2.12
N ARG A 373 13.37 30.96 -3.06
CA ARG A 373 14.81 30.86 -3.28
C ARG A 373 15.59 31.10 -1.99
N GLY A 374 16.57 30.22 -1.70
CA GLY A 374 17.47 30.33 -0.56
C GLY A 374 16.96 29.74 0.75
N THR A 375 15.72 29.20 0.79
CA THR A 375 15.20 28.50 1.96
C THR A 375 14.99 27.03 1.61
N VAL A 376 15.54 26.14 2.45
CA VAL A 376 15.31 24.70 2.34
C VAL A 376 14.53 24.28 3.58
N SER A 377 13.22 24.34 3.47
CA SER A 377 12.31 23.84 4.52
C SER A 377 11.33 22.86 3.87
N GLU A 378 11.26 21.66 4.41
CA GLU A 378 10.38 20.59 3.93
C GLU A 378 9.71 19.91 5.11
N VAL A 379 8.44 19.55 4.97
CA VAL A 379 7.66 18.70 5.89
C VAL A 379 7.33 17.42 5.16
N ASP A 380 7.69 16.29 5.74
CA ASP A 380 7.68 14.98 5.10
C ASP A 380 6.29 14.56 4.64
N TYR A 381 5.26 14.77 5.48
CA TYR A 381 3.87 14.53 5.10
C TYR A 381 2.95 15.65 5.59
N VAL A 382 1.92 15.91 4.80
CA VAL A 382 0.80 16.79 5.17
C VAL A 382 -0.48 15.98 5.07
N LEU A 383 -1.21 15.92 6.15
CA LEU A 383 -2.45 15.15 6.29
C LEU A 383 -3.63 16.10 6.47
N SER A 384 -4.85 15.61 6.23
CA SER A 384 -6.08 16.32 6.56
C SER A 384 -6.88 15.56 7.60
N ARG A 385 -7.41 16.28 8.58
CA ARG A 385 -8.36 15.76 9.58
C ARG A 385 -9.61 16.62 9.58
N GLY A 386 -10.65 16.16 8.91
CA GLY A 386 -11.80 17.01 8.64
C GLY A 386 -11.34 18.27 7.90
N ILE A 387 -11.46 19.44 8.56
CA ILE A 387 -11.01 20.73 8.03
C ILE A 387 -9.60 21.13 8.44
N ASP A 388 -8.97 20.40 9.34
CA ASP A 388 -7.63 20.70 9.87
C ASP A 388 -6.54 20.11 8.97
N ILE A 389 -5.51 20.91 8.72
CA ILE A 389 -4.28 20.48 8.05
C ILE A 389 -3.27 20.12 9.15
N VAL A 390 -2.74 18.90 9.08
CA VAL A 390 -1.83 18.34 10.09
C VAL A 390 -0.50 17.99 9.44
N PRO A 391 0.56 18.79 9.67
CA PRO A 391 1.89 18.43 9.20
C PRO A 391 2.47 17.32 10.08
N MET A 392 3.17 16.38 9.42
CA MET A 392 3.87 15.27 10.06
C MET A 392 5.33 15.26 9.63
N GLU A 393 6.21 15.34 10.61
CA GLU A 393 7.66 15.25 10.46
C GLU A 393 8.14 13.88 10.91
N VAL A 394 8.92 13.22 10.09
CA VAL A 394 9.47 11.87 10.33
C VAL A 394 10.93 11.98 10.76
N LYS A 395 11.32 11.26 11.79
CA LYS A 395 12.70 11.18 12.26
C LYS A 395 13.13 9.73 12.46
N SER A 396 14.23 9.35 11.87
CA SER A 396 14.79 7.99 11.97
C SER A 396 15.36 7.65 13.36
N GLY A 397 15.64 8.66 14.20
CA GLY A 397 16.19 8.50 15.54
C GLY A 397 15.45 9.31 16.60
N LEU A 398 15.99 9.26 17.81
CA LEU A 398 15.45 10.02 18.97
C LEU A 398 15.70 11.53 18.88
N ARG A 399 16.67 11.96 18.07
CA ARG A 399 17.06 13.37 17.87
C ARG A 399 16.89 13.78 16.42
N GLY A 400 16.67 15.06 16.18
CA GLY A 400 16.57 15.62 14.84
C GLY A 400 16.02 17.03 14.85
N SER A 401 16.45 17.86 13.90
CA SER A 401 15.95 19.23 13.77
C SER A 401 14.47 19.22 13.39
N MET A 402 13.71 20.12 14.00
CA MET A 402 12.29 20.36 13.71
C MET A 402 12.08 21.73 13.05
N ALA A 403 13.16 22.36 12.57
CA ALA A 403 13.12 23.72 12.06
C ALA A 403 12.10 23.91 10.92
N SER A 404 12.07 22.98 9.96
CA SER A 404 11.13 23.01 8.85
C SER A 404 9.67 22.90 9.31
N LEU A 405 9.41 22.01 10.27
CA LEU A 405 8.07 21.86 10.85
C LEU A 405 7.66 23.15 11.56
N TYR A 406 8.55 23.78 12.32
CA TYR A 406 8.24 25.04 12.99
C TYR A 406 7.92 26.16 12.00
N VAL A 407 8.67 26.26 10.89
CA VAL A 407 8.37 27.20 9.80
C VAL A 407 6.97 26.95 9.22
N PHE A 408 6.63 25.70 8.96
CA PHE A 408 5.30 25.35 8.45
C PHE A 408 4.20 25.70 9.47
N MET A 409 4.44 25.42 10.75
CA MET A 409 3.50 25.70 11.84
C MET A 409 3.29 27.20 12.09
N GLU A 410 4.09 28.11 11.51
CA GLU A 410 3.83 29.55 11.59
C GLU A 410 2.55 29.95 10.85
N LYS A 411 2.09 29.18 9.88
CA LYS A 411 0.80 29.39 9.23
C LYS A 411 -0.32 29.38 10.28
N GLU A 412 -1.19 30.40 10.27
CA GLU A 412 -2.23 30.59 11.31
C GLU A 412 -3.19 29.42 11.44
N HIS A 413 -3.57 28.81 10.31
CA HIS A 413 -4.53 27.71 10.25
C HIS A 413 -3.98 26.37 10.77
N ILE A 414 -2.67 26.24 11.01
CA ILE A 414 -2.07 25.03 11.59
C ILE A 414 -2.20 25.06 13.11
N LYS A 415 -3.03 24.16 13.65
CA LYS A 415 -3.32 24.08 15.09
C LYS A 415 -2.31 23.26 15.88
N TYR A 416 -1.89 22.14 15.32
CA TYR A 416 -0.94 21.19 15.91
C TYR A 416 -0.17 20.45 14.82
N ALA A 417 0.85 19.70 15.23
CA ALA A 417 1.65 18.88 14.34
C ALA A 417 1.91 17.49 14.93
N ILE A 418 2.42 16.59 14.11
CA ILE A 418 2.85 15.25 14.52
C ILE A 418 4.36 15.13 14.28
N ARG A 419 5.09 14.65 15.29
CA ARG A 419 6.44 14.10 15.15
C ARG A 419 6.35 12.59 15.17
N CYS A 420 6.77 11.95 14.10
CA CYS A 420 6.89 10.49 14.00
C CYS A 420 8.36 10.08 14.17
N SER A 421 8.67 9.31 15.20
CA SER A 421 10.03 8.85 15.49
C SER A 421 10.01 7.49 16.19
N LEU A 422 11.18 6.96 16.57
CA LEU A 422 11.25 5.77 17.41
C LEU A 422 11.03 6.06 18.91
N GLU A 423 10.78 7.32 19.29
CA GLU A 423 10.42 7.68 20.68
C GLU A 423 9.11 7.03 21.10
N ASN A 424 8.89 6.94 22.41
CA ASN A 424 7.59 6.53 22.97
C ASN A 424 6.55 7.64 22.76
N PHE A 425 5.27 7.35 23.00
CA PHE A 425 4.20 8.34 22.95
C PHE A 425 4.47 9.51 23.90
N GLY A 426 4.24 10.72 23.42
CA GLY A 426 4.48 11.93 24.18
C GLY A 426 3.89 13.16 23.50
N GLU A 427 4.12 14.32 24.10
CA GLU A 427 3.76 15.61 23.52
C GLU A 427 4.66 16.71 24.06
N PHE A 428 4.85 17.75 23.27
CA PHE A 428 5.57 18.95 23.66
C PHE A 428 5.02 20.15 22.89
N VAL A 429 5.51 21.34 23.19
CA VAL A 429 5.07 22.57 22.51
C VAL A 429 6.20 23.14 21.63
N SER A 430 5.82 23.69 20.51
CA SER A 430 6.73 24.44 19.63
C SER A 430 7.18 25.74 20.30
N PRO A 431 8.23 26.40 19.81
CA PRO A 431 8.67 27.70 20.33
C PRO A 431 7.57 28.78 20.37
N LYS A 432 6.55 28.65 19.52
CA LYS A 432 5.38 29.55 19.48
C LYS A 432 4.15 29.02 20.25
N GLY A 433 4.32 27.98 21.07
CA GLY A 433 3.26 27.47 21.96
C GLY A 433 2.25 26.52 21.25
N LYS A 434 2.43 26.15 20.00
CA LYS A 434 1.56 25.18 19.33
C LYS A 434 1.94 23.75 19.74
N LYS A 435 0.95 22.88 19.92
CA LYS A 435 1.11 21.48 20.35
C LYS A 435 1.78 20.64 19.25
N ILE A 436 2.71 19.77 19.67
CA ILE A 436 3.31 18.71 18.83
C ILE A 436 3.13 17.39 19.55
N LEU A 437 2.49 16.47 18.86
CA LEU A 437 2.26 15.12 19.33
C LEU A 437 3.39 14.21 18.86
N VAL A 438 3.98 13.46 19.76
CA VAL A 438 4.93 12.40 19.42
C VAL A 438 4.15 11.11 19.22
N ASN A 439 4.02 10.68 17.99
CA ASN A 439 3.43 9.39 17.64
C ASN A 439 4.54 8.46 17.15
N PRO A 440 4.78 7.33 17.81
CA PRO A 440 5.83 6.40 17.38
C PRO A 440 5.62 5.91 15.95
N LEU A 441 6.72 5.69 15.21
CA LEU A 441 6.69 5.11 13.86
C LEU A 441 6.01 3.73 13.84
N TYR A 442 6.24 2.92 14.86
CA TYR A 442 5.59 1.62 15.01
C TYR A 442 4.08 1.73 15.37
N ALA A 443 3.55 2.93 15.53
CA ALA A 443 2.18 3.21 15.97
C ALA A 443 1.41 4.15 15.03
N ILE A 444 1.74 4.23 13.75
CA ILE A 444 1.01 5.05 12.75
C ILE A 444 -0.46 4.65 12.70
N SER A 445 -0.79 3.37 12.92
CA SER A 445 -2.17 2.89 13.04
C SER A 445 -3.00 3.64 14.09
N ASN A 446 -2.37 4.18 15.14
CA ASN A 446 -3.08 4.92 16.20
C ASN A 446 -3.64 6.25 15.70
N LEU A 447 -3.09 6.81 14.62
CA LEU A 447 -3.61 8.03 13.99
C LEU A 447 -5.01 7.84 13.42
N PHE A 448 -5.40 6.61 13.07
CA PHE A 448 -6.66 6.24 12.40
C PHE A 448 -7.68 5.52 13.31
N SER A 449 -7.38 5.33 14.59
CA SER A 449 -8.28 4.63 15.51
C SER A 449 -9.49 5.49 15.88
N CYS A 450 -10.71 4.92 15.85
CA CYS A 450 -11.95 5.58 16.24
C CYS A 450 -11.96 6.05 17.72
N GLY A 451 -12.49 7.22 17.96
CA GLY A 451 -12.52 7.92 19.25
C GLY A 451 -11.70 9.22 19.16
N GLU A 452 -11.51 9.98 20.19
CA GLU A 452 -10.76 11.26 20.24
C GLU A 452 -9.29 11.19 19.73
N ARG A 453 -8.97 10.20 18.90
CA ARG A 453 -7.66 9.91 18.34
C ARG A 453 -7.46 10.60 16.99
N LEU A 454 -6.25 10.93 16.71
CA LEU A 454 -5.67 12.02 15.95
C LEU A 454 -6.01 12.16 14.45
N LEU A 455 -6.57 11.17 13.75
CA LEU A 455 -7.00 11.27 12.33
C LEU A 455 -8.34 10.60 12.10
#